data_b031b3db3b6ce5b952776b2136084233
#
_entry.id   b031b3db3b6ce5b952776b2136084233
#
_cell.length_a   1.000
_cell.length_b   1.000
_cell.length_c   1.000
_cell.angle_alpha   90.00
_cell.angle_beta   90.00
_cell.angle_gamma   90.00
#
_symmetry.space_group_name_H-M   'P 1'
#
loop_
_entity.id
_entity.type
_entity.pdbx_description
1 polymer ?
#
loop_
_entity_poly.entity_id
_entity_poly.type
_entity_poly.pdbx_seq_one_letter_code
_entity_poly.pdbx_strand_id
1 'polypeptide(L)'
;QPQKIAGRDVVLGDLMILSEGDRVPADARLVTQDIILTDESLLTGESMPVTKNADIENMIYAGTLIVRGSAKAIVTATGLQSEIGKIGQALHSVEMEQPRLRQQTKKIVMVFALISGGLSGLVLLLYGVLHHDWLQGALSGLALGMALLPEEFPLVLTVFMVMGAWRISKV
;
A
#
# COMPACT_ATOMS: atom_id res chain seq x y z
N GLN A 1 -24.89 14.31 -31.60
CA GLN A 1 -25.85 13.30 -31.14
C GLN A 1 -25.27 12.55 -29.94
N PRO A 2 -26.10 12.18 -28.95
CA PRO A 2 -25.60 11.37 -27.82
C PRO A 2 -25.07 10.04 -28.33
N GLN A 3 -23.91 9.64 -27.84
CA GLN A 3 -23.26 8.37 -28.15
C GLN A 3 -22.92 7.64 -26.86
N LYS A 4 -23.17 6.34 -26.80
CA LYS A 4 -22.77 5.51 -25.66
C LYS A 4 -21.32 5.07 -25.85
N ILE A 5 -20.46 5.48 -24.93
CA ILE A 5 -19.02 5.15 -24.93
C ILE A 5 -18.65 4.42 -23.65
N ALA A 6 -17.52 3.71 -23.64
CA ALA A 6 -17.02 3.09 -22.43
C ALA A 6 -16.49 4.18 -21.48
N GLY A 7 -16.65 4.00 -20.16
CA GLY A 7 -16.20 4.99 -19.17
C GLY A 7 -14.69 5.33 -19.23
N ARG A 8 -13.87 4.38 -19.72
CA ARG A 8 -12.41 4.58 -19.94
C ARG A 8 -12.08 5.53 -21.11
N ASP A 9 -13.05 5.76 -22.01
CA ASP A 9 -12.87 6.59 -23.20
C ASP A 9 -13.38 8.02 -22.99
N VAL A 10 -13.88 8.33 -21.77
CA VAL A 10 -14.35 9.66 -21.38
C VAL A 10 -13.16 10.58 -21.19
N VAL A 11 -13.21 11.78 -21.79
CA VAL A 11 -12.15 12.79 -21.72
C VAL A 11 -12.62 14.09 -21.10
N LEU A 12 -11.65 14.92 -20.72
CA LEU A 12 -11.92 16.27 -20.18
C LEU A 12 -12.74 17.11 -21.15
N GLY A 13 -13.78 17.77 -20.64
CA GLY A 13 -14.65 18.63 -21.43
C GLY A 13 -15.82 17.91 -22.10
N ASP A 14 -15.89 16.60 -22.04
CA ASP A 14 -17.06 15.84 -22.54
C ASP A 14 -18.31 16.22 -21.77
N LEU A 15 -19.44 16.29 -22.50
CA LEU A 15 -20.76 16.44 -21.92
C LEU A 15 -21.38 15.06 -21.67
N MET A 16 -21.44 14.66 -20.42
CA MET A 16 -22.09 13.42 -19.99
C MET A 16 -23.59 13.63 -19.78
N ILE A 17 -24.36 12.64 -20.17
CA ILE A 17 -25.78 12.51 -19.84
C ILE A 17 -25.89 11.33 -18.87
N LEU A 18 -26.37 11.60 -17.67
CA LEU A 18 -26.47 10.65 -16.58
C LEU A 18 -27.93 10.47 -16.21
N SER A 19 -28.30 9.25 -15.91
CA SER A 19 -29.65 8.84 -15.53
C SER A 19 -29.61 8.01 -14.25
N GLU A 20 -30.75 7.84 -13.62
CA GLU A 20 -30.92 6.97 -12.45
C GLU A 20 -30.37 5.57 -12.72
N GLY A 21 -29.56 5.05 -11.80
CA GLY A 21 -28.85 3.79 -11.91
C GLY A 21 -27.49 3.87 -12.60
N ASP A 22 -27.11 5.01 -13.19
CA ASP A 22 -25.81 5.16 -13.82
C ASP A 22 -24.73 5.39 -12.76
N ARG A 23 -23.55 4.79 -13.00
CA ARG A 23 -22.34 5.08 -12.23
C ARG A 23 -21.53 6.15 -12.97
N VAL A 24 -21.18 7.23 -12.26
CA VAL A 24 -20.41 8.36 -12.81
C VAL A 24 -19.01 7.89 -13.21
N PRO A 25 -18.61 8.01 -14.50
CA PRO A 25 -17.33 7.49 -14.97
C PRO A 25 -16.13 8.39 -14.69
N ALA A 26 -16.36 9.69 -14.46
CA ALA A 26 -15.33 10.71 -14.27
C ALA A 26 -15.86 11.85 -13.39
N ASP A 27 -14.98 12.61 -12.75
CA ASP A 27 -15.41 13.80 -12.02
C ASP A 27 -15.95 14.85 -12.99
N ALA A 28 -17.10 15.43 -12.67
CA ALA A 28 -17.77 16.34 -13.55
C ALA A 28 -18.55 17.40 -12.80
N ARG A 29 -18.82 18.50 -13.51
CA ARG A 29 -19.65 19.59 -13.04
C ARG A 29 -21.02 19.54 -13.66
N LEU A 30 -22.07 19.55 -12.83
CA LEU A 30 -23.45 19.62 -13.27
C LEU A 30 -23.71 20.96 -14.01
N VAL A 31 -24.45 20.86 -15.12
CA VAL A 31 -24.89 22.02 -15.92
C VAL A 31 -26.41 22.13 -15.98
N THR A 32 -27.14 21.13 -15.49
CA THR A 32 -28.60 21.17 -15.37
C THR A 32 -29.00 21.62 -13.96
N GLN A 33 -30.11 22.35 -13.90
CA GLN A 33 -30.70 22.78 -12.62
C GLN A 33 -31.58 21.71 -11.97
N ASP A 34 -31.79 20.59 -12.67
CA ASP A 34 -32.55 19.45 -12.13
C ASP A 34 -31.85 18.88 -10.89
N ILE A 35 -32.67 18.54 -9.90
CA ILE A 35 -32.19 17.95 -8.66
C ILE A 35 -31.93 16.47 -8.89
N ILE A 36 -30.73 16.03 -8.54
CA ILE A 36 -30.35 14.61 -8.50
C ILE A 36 -29.95 14.19 -7.10
N LEU A 37 -30.08 12.91 -6.80
CA LEU A 37 -29.56 12.27 -5.60
C LEU A 37 -28.40 11.37 -5.99
N THR A 38 -27.25 11.54 -5.35
CA THR A 38 -26.03 10.75 -5.58
C THR A 38 -25.65 9.98 -4.31
N ASP A 39 -25.25 8.71 -4.47
CA ASP A 39 -24.60 7.93 -3.41
C ASP A 39 -23.09 8.11 -3.53
N GLU A 40 -22.50 8.78 -2.57
CA GLU A 40 -21.07 9.09 -2.48
C GLU A 40 -20.35 8.26 -1.40
N SER A 41 -20.98 7.20 -0.91
CA SER A 41 -20.44 6.36 0.18
C SER A 41 -19.03 5.82 -0.08
N LEU A 42 -18.66 5.60 -1.34
CA LEU A 42 -17.31 5.19 -1.75
C LEU A 42 -16.23 6.25 -1.45
N LEU A 43 -16.60 7.52 -1.39
CA LEU A 43 -15.68 8.65 -1.16
C LEU A 43 -15.73 9.14 0.28
N THR A 44 -16.94 9.27 0.82
CA THR A 44 -17.17 9.88 2.15
C THR A 44 -17.31 8.87 3.27
N GLY A 45 -17.66 7.62 2.94
CA GLY A 45 -18.06 6.58 3.91
C GLY A 45 -19.48 6.77 4.47
N GLU A 46 -20.20 7.81 4.08
CA GLU A 46 -21.56 8.09 4.53
C GLU A 46 -22.58 7.45 3.59
N SER A 47 -23.53 6.70 4.14
CA SER A 47 -24.54 5.96 3.37
C SER A 47 -25.76 6.79 2.96
N MET A 48 -25.85 8.05 3.37
CA MET A 48 -26.97 8.92 3.00
C MET A 48 -26.74 9.56 1.64
N PRO A 49 -27.71 9.46 0.71
CA PRO A 49 -27.60 10.12 -0.58
C PRO A 49 -27.53 11.65 -0.45
N VAL A 50 -26.66 12.26 -1.25
CA VAL A 50 -26.45 13.71 -1.29
C VAL A 50 -27.28 14.31 -2.41
N THR A 51 -27.96 15.43 -2.11
CA THR A 51 -28.74 16.19 -3.08
C THR A 51 -27.82 17.16 -3.83
N LYS A 52 -27.84 17.10 -5.16
CA LYS A 52 -26.99 17.92 -6.01
C LYS A 52 -27.77 18.57 -7.15
N ASN A 53 -27.35 19.76 -7.53
CA ASN A 53 -27.75 20.44 -8.75
C ASN A 53 -26.69 21.51 -9.13
N ALA A 54 -26.86 22.22 -10.24
CA ALA A 54 -25.90 23.22 -10.69
C ALA A 54 -25.70 24.41 -9.71
N ASP A 55 -26.69 24.70 -8.86
CA ASP A 55 -26.72 25.88 -8.00
C ASP A 55 -26.29 25.59 -6.55
N ILE A 56 -26.57 24.39 -6.03
CA ILE A 56 -26.31 24.03 -4.61
C ILE A 56 -24.94 23.36 -4.47
N GLU A 57 -24.77 22.21 -5.07
CA GLU A 57 -23.53 21.44 -5.07
C GLU A 57 -23.37 20.81 -6.45
N ASN A 58 -22.55 21.45 -7.27
CA ASN A 58 -22.47 21.16 -8.68
C ASN A 58 -21.44 20.12 -9.09
N MET A 59 -20.66 19.59 -8.13
CA MET A 59 -19.66 18.55 -8.43
C MET A 59 -20.20 17.15 -8.18
N ILE A 60 -19.99 16.27 -9.14
CA ILE A 60 -20.20 14.84 -9.04
C ILE A 60 -18.90 14.13 -9.29
N TYR A 61 -18.70 12.99 -8.62
CA TYR A 61 -17.40 12.33 -8.55
C TYR A 61 -17.42 10.95 -9.19
N ALA A 62 -16.31 10.57 -9.79
CA ALA A 62 -16.11 9.26 -10.37
C ALA A 62 -16.41 8.14 -9.35
N GLY A 63 -17.10 7.10 -9.80
CA GLY A 63 -17.47 5.96 -8.97
C GLY A 63 -18.77 6.10 -8.19
N THR A 64 -19.33 7.31 -8.05
CA THR A 64 -20.62 7.53 -7.37
C THR A 64 -21.78 7.03 -8.19
N LEU A 65 -22.91 6.72 -7.55
CA LEU A 65 -24.11 6.21 -8.20
C LEU A 65 -25.20 7.30 -8.22
N ILE A 66 -25.85 7.48 -9.37
CA ILE A 66 -27.05 8.31 -9.44
C ILE A 66 -28.23 7.49 -8.90
N VAL A 67 -28.67 7.85 -7.70
CA VAL A 67 -29.77 7.13 -7.01
C VAL A 67 -31.13 7.57 -7.53
N ARG A 68 -31.26 8.84 -7.94
CA ARG A 68 -32.51 9.40 -8.46
C ARG A 68 -32.26 10.60 -9.34
N GLY A 69 -33.05 10.71 -10.41
CA GLY A 69 -33.04 11.84 -11.33
C GLY A 69 -32.15 11.63 -12.55
N SER A 70 -32.01 12.68 -13.35
CA SER A 70 -31.12 12.72 -14.51
C SER A 70 -30.45 14.08 -14.61
N ALA A 71 -29.22 14.10 -15.10
CA ALA A 71 -28.45 15.33 -15.23
C ALA A 71 -27.52 15.32 -16.43
N LYS A 72 -27.12 16.52 -16.83
CA LYS A 72 -26.00 16.73 -17.75
C LYS A 72 -24.84 17.30 -16.96
N ALA A 73 -23.64 16.80 -17.21
CA ALA A 73 -22.44 17.25 -16.52
C ALA A 73 -21.27 17.33 -17.50
N ILE A 74 -20.38 18.30 -17.27
CA ILE A 74 -19.15 18.48 -18.04
C ILE A 74 -18.00 17.87 -17.24
N VAL A 75 -17.23 16.96 -17.87
CA VAL A 75 -16.09 16.29 -17.27
C VAL A 75 -15.01 17.28 -16.91
N THR A 76 -14.56 17.24 -15.65
CA THR A 76 -13.53 18.14 -15.10
C THR A 76 -12.24 17.41 -14.71
N ALA A 77 -12.32 16.11 -14.38
CA ALA A 77 -11.13 15.30 -14.10
C ALA A 77 -11.38 13.82 -14.42
N THR A 78 -10.34 13.13 -14.87
CA THR A 78 -10.39 11.70 -15.24
C THR A 78 -9.24 10.91 -14.64
N GLY A 79 -9.38 9.61 -14.49
CA GLY A 79 -8.33 8.70 -14.07
C GLY A 79 -7.66 9.10 -12.75
N LEU A 80 -6.34 9.24 -12.75
CA LEU A 80 -5.55 9.57 -11.55
C LEU A 80 -5.78 11.00 -11.03
N GLN A 81 -6.36 11.88 -11.83
CA GLN A 81 -6.69 13.25 -11.44
C GLN A 81 -8.07 13.38 -10.78
N SER A 82 -8.93 12.36 -10.90
CA SER A 82 -10.20 12.30 -10.19
C SER A 82 -9.99 12.13 -8.68
N GLU A 83 -10.99 12.48 -7.86
CA GLU A 83 -10.90 12.33 -6.40
C GLU A 83 -10.64 10.87 -6.00
N ILE A 84 -11.33 9.91 -6.60
CA ILE A 84 -11.06 8.49 -6.35
C ILE A 84 -9.66 8.06 -6.82
N GLY A 85 -9.17 8.65 -7.91
CA GLY A 85 -7.82 8.42 -8.40
C GLY A 85 -6.74 8.93 -7.45
N LYS A 86 -6.92 10.11 -6.87
CA LYS A 86 -6.04 10.69 -5.84
C LYS A 86 -5.99 9.84 -4.58
N ILE A 87 -7.15 9.33 -4.12
CA ILE A 87 -7.23 8.39 -3.00
C ILE A 87 -6.43 7.12 -3.32
N GLY A 88 -6.62 6.56 -4.51
CA GLY A 88 -5.86 5.38 -4.97
C GLY A 88 -4.35 5.63 -4.99
N GLN A 89 -3.90 6.78 -5.47
CA GLN A 89 -2.48 7.16 -5.44
C GLN A 89 -1.96 7.33 -4.01
N ALA A 90 -2.73 7.98 -3.13
CA ALA A 90 -2.36 8.15 -1.73
C ALA A 90 -2.19 6.80 -1.03
N LEU A 91 -3.09 5.85 -1.29
CA LEU A 91 -2.99 4.48 -0.77
C LEU A 91 -1.79 3.71 -1.33
N HIS A 92 -1.46 3.90 -2.61
CA HIS A 92 -0.27 3.30 -3.24
C HIS A 92 1.04 3.93 -2.74
N SER A 93 1.03 5.22 -2.41
CA SER A 93 2.21 5.94 -1.88
C SER A 93 2.49 5.63 -0.41
N VAL A 94 1.52 5.06 0.32
CA VAL A 94 1.78 4.39 1.60
C VAL A 94 2.55 3.09 1.28
N GLU A 95 3.84 3.24 0.88
CA GLU A 95 4.78 2.13 0.97
C GLU A 95 4.61 1.55 2.37
N MET A 96 4.34 0.24 2.46
CA MET A 96 4.44 -0.46 3.73
C MET A 96 5.87 -0.21 4.22
N GLU A 97 6.06 0.81 5.06
CA GLU A 97 7.32 1.00 5.77
C GLU A 97 7.64 -0.35 6.39
N GLN A 98 8.68 -0.99 5.86
CA GLN A 98 9.18 -2.23 6.47
C GLN A 98 9.43 -1.89 7.94
N PRO A 99 8.82 -2.62 8.89
CA PRO A 99 8.90 -2.27 10.29
C PRO A 99 10.35 -1.93 10.64
N ARG A 100 10.60 -0.75 11.20
CA ARG A 100 11.96 -0.25 11.54
C ARG A 100 12.77 -1.30 12.32
N LEU A 101 12.07 -2.12 13.10
CA LEU A 101 12.60 -3.31 13.78
C LEU A 101 13.28 -4.29 12.83
N ARG A 102 12.70 -4.58 11.66
CA ARG A 102 13.29 -5.53 10.70
C ARG A 102 14.58 -4.99 10.09
N GLN A 103 14.68 -3.70 9.85
CA GLN A 103 15.90 -3.07 9.34
C GLN A 103 16.99 -3.03 10.40
N GLN A 104 16.64 -2.72 11.66
CA GLN A 104 17.58 -2.73 12.78
C GLN A 104 18.11 -4.14 13.07
N THR A 105 17.23 -5.14 13.08
CA THR A 105 17.63 -6.55 13.25
C THR A 105 18.59 -6.99 12.15
N LYS A 106 18.34 -6.61 10.89
CA LYS A 106 19.25 -6.94 9.77
C LYS A 106 20.65 -6.34 9.96
N LYS A 107 20.76 -5.10 10.47
CA LYS A 107 22.05 -4.46 10.77
C LYS A 107 22.80 -5.20 11.89
N ILE A 108 22.10 -5.57 12.96
CA ILE A 108 22.68 -6.30 14.08
C ILE A 108 23.22 -7.66 13.60
N VAL A 109 22.39 -8.44 12.88
CA VAL A 109 22.80 -9.74 12.34
C VAL A 109 24.03 -9.59 11.42
N MET A 110 24.07 -8.55 10.58
CA MET A 110 25.22 -8.30 9.70
C MET A 110 26.50 -8.00 10.46
N VAL A 111 26.43 -7.21 11.54
CA VAL A 111 27.59 -6.91 12.39
C VAL A 111 28.10 -8.18 13.08
N PHE A 112 27.19 -8.98 13.64
CA PHE A 112 27.57 -10.27 14.25
C PHE A 112 28.17 -11.24 13.22
N ALA A 113 27.63 -11.32 12.01
CA ALA A 113 28.17 -12.15 10.95
C ALA A 113 29.59 -11.73 10.54
N LEU A 114 29.88 -10.43 10.48
CA LEU A 114 31.23 -9.92 10.18
C LEU A 114 32.21 -10.24 11.30
N ILE A 115 31.83 -10.04 12.55
CA ILE A 115 32.67 -10.36 13.72
C ILE A 115 32.93 -11.87 13.79
N SER A 116 31.89 -12.68 13.64
CA SER A 116 31.95 -14.14 13.63
C SER A 116 32.86 -14.66 12.51
N GLY A 117 32.68 -14.15 11.28
CA GLY A 117 33.52 -14.50 10.12
C GLY A 117 34.99 -14.10 10.33
N GLY A 118 35.24 -12.92 10.90
CA GLY A 118 36.58 -12.47 11.22
C GLY A 118 37.31 -13.35 12.26
N LEU A 119 36.60 -13.69 13.36
CA LEU A 119 37.13 -14.57 14.41
C LEU A 119 37.34 -16.00 13.89
N SER A 120 36.40 -16.55 13.11
CA SER A 120 36.54 -17.86 12.48
C SER A 120 37.75 -17.94 11.55
N GLY A 121 37.96 -16.89 10.72
CA GLY A 121 39.13 -16.78 9.86
C GLY A 121 40.43 -16.68 10.65
N LEU A 122 40.43 -15.93 11.75
CA LEU A 122 41.60 -15.81 12.66
C LEU A 122 41.95 -17.17 13.27
N VAL A 123 40.96 -17.93 13.78
CA VAL A 123 41.18 -19.26 14.36
C VAL A 123 41.73 -20.23 13.30
N LEU A 124 41.18 -20.21 12.08
CA LEU A 124 41.69 -21.01 10.97
C LEU A 124 43.15 -20.71 10.67
N LEU A 125 43.52 -19.43 10.57
CA LEU A 125 44.90 -18.99 10.31
C LEU A 125 45.85 -19.38 11.44
N LEU A 126 45.48 -19.09 12.69
CA LEU A 126 46.32 -19.42 13.85
C LEU A 126 46.56 -20.92 13.98
N TYR A 127 45.52 -21.73 13.82
CA TYR A 127 45.63 -23.17 13.93
C TYR A 127 46.43 -23.78 12.76
N GLY A 128 46.21 -23.28 11.51
CA GLY A 128 46.97 -23.73 10.35
C GLY A 128 48.45 -23.38 10.42
N VAL A 129 48.80 -22.20 10.94
CA VAL A 129 50.19 -21.76 11.05
C VAL A 129 50.92 -22.38 12.25
N LEU A 130 50.27 -22.46 13.43
CA LEU A 130 50.90 -22.92 14.65
C LEU A 130 50.97 -24.47 14.74
N HIS A 131 49.94 -25.15 14.26
CA HIS A 131 49.82 -26.60 14.37
C HIS A 131 49.97 -27.32 13.03
N HIS A 132 50.13 -26.61 11.89
CA HIS A 132 50.18 -27.16 10.53
C HIS A 132 49.00 -28.05 10.17
N ASP A 133 47.85 -27.87 10.84
CA ASP A 133 46.63 -28.64 10.63
C ASP A 133 45.47 -27.70 10.20
N TRP A 134 45.40 -27.46 8.89
CA TRP A 134 44.41 -26.62 8.28
C TRP A 134 42.98 -27.16 8.37
N LEU A 135 42.85 -28.50 8.39
CA LEU A 135 41.54 -29.13 8.49
C LEU A 135 40.93 -28.91 9.87
N GLN A 136 41.70 -29.12 10.94
CA GLN A 136 41.26 -28.89 12.31
C GLN A 136 40.99 -27.39 12.54
N GLY A 137 41.80 -26.49 11.96
CA GLY A 137 41.58 -25.06 11.95
C GLY A 137 40.26 -24.67 11.30
N ALA A 138 39.94 -25.25 10.16
CA ALA A 138 38.68 -25.02 9.47
C ALA A 138 37.46 -25.47 10.28
N LEU A 139 37.52 -26.69 10.85
CA LEU A 139 36.45 -27.23 11.69
C LEU A 139 36.22 -26.38 12.95
N SER A 140 37.31 -25.97 13.62
CA SER A 140 37.23 -25.13 14.81
C SER A 140 36.71 -23.72 14.48
N GLY A 141 37.16 -23.13 13.38
CA GLY A 141 36.67 -21.83 12.89
C GLY A 141 35.18 -21.88 12.52
N LEU A 142 34.73 -22.97 11.87
CA LEU A 142 33.33 -23.15 11.51
C LEU A 142 32.45 -23.29 12.77
N ALA A 143 32.90 -24.12 13.74
CA ALA A 143 32.19 -24.30 15.00
C ALA A 143 32.06 -22.98 15.79
N LEU A 144 33.12 -22.17 15.85
CA LEU A 144 33.09 -20.87 16.48
C LEU A 144 32.14 -19.91 15.73
N GLY A 145 32.17 -19.93 14.40
CA GLY A 145 31.31 -19.12 13.57
C GLY A 145 29.83 -19.39 13.81
N MET A 146 29.44 -20.66 13.88
CA MET A 146 28.06 -21.05 14.18
C MET A 146 27.64 -20.67 15.60
N ALA A 147 28.53 -20.82 16.60
CA ALA A 147 28.22 -20.49 17.99
C ALA A 147 27.99 -18.98 18.23
N LEU A 148 28.57 -18.12 17.39
CA LEU A 148 28.46 -16.66 17.50
C LEU A 148 27.28 -16.06 16.71
N LEU A 149 26.64 -16.83 15.83
CA LEU A 149 25.48 -16.35 15.07
C LEU A 149 24.22 -16.40 15.95
N PRO A 150 23.52 -15.27 16.15
CA PRO A 150 22.30 -15.23 16.94
C PRO A 150 21.11 -15.75 16.11
N GLU A 151 21.08 -17.08 15.85
CA GLU A 151 20.03 -17.72 15.01
C GLU A 151 18.64 -17.64 15.65
N GLU A 152 18.58 -17.57 16.96
CA GLU A 152 17.30 -17.50 17.70
C GLU A 152 16.63 -16.14 17.63
N PHE A 153 17.37 -15.07 17.37
CA PHE A 153 16.85 -13.70 17.43
C PHE A 153 15.73 -13.43 16.40
N PRO A 154 15.84 -13.80 15.10
CA PRO A 154 14.77 -13.65 14.15
C PRO A 154 13.52 -14.49 14.48
N LEU A 155 13.72 -15.68 15.03
CA LEU A 155 12.64 -16.59 15.42
C LEU A 155 11.85 -16.01 16.59
N VAL A 156 12.53 -15.58 17.64
CA VAL A 156 11.93 -14.96 18.83
C VAL A 156 11.15 -13.70 18.45
N LEU A 157 11.74 -12.84 17.60
CA LEU A 157 11.06 -11.63 17.11
C LEU A 157 9.79 -11.96 16.34
N THR A 158 9.81 -12.98 15.49
CA THR A 158 8.64 -13.43 14.72
C THR A 158 7.54 -13.92 15.64
N VAL A 159 7.87 -14.73 16.66
CA VAL A 159 6.92 -15.24 17.65
C VAL A 159 6.27 -14.08 18.42
N PHE A 160 7.06 -13.11 18.88
CA PHE A 160 6.50 -11.94 19.59
C PHE A 160 5.59 -11.09 18.71
N MET A 161 5.95 -10.87 17.43
CA MET A 161 5.09 -10.13 16.50
C MET A 161 3.76 -10.85 16.24
N VAL A 162 3.80 -12.17 16.05
CA VAL A 162 2.59 -13.00 15.85
C VAL A 162 1.71 -12.98 17.09
N MET A 163 2.29 -13.13 18.28
CA MET A 163 1.56 -13.05 19.55
C MET A 163 0.95 -11.66 19.77
N GLY A 164 1.69 -10.60 19.46
CA GLY A 164 1.20 -9.23 19.53
C GLY A 164 0.01 -8.99 18.58
N ALA A 165 0.12 -9.42 17.33
CA ALA A 165 -0.95 -9.33 16.34
C ALA A 165 -2.20 -10.13 16.75
N TRP A 166 -2.00 -11.35 17.27
CA TRP A 166 -3.09 -12.18 17.76
C TRP A 166 -3.81 -11.57 18.96
N ARG A 167 -3.09 -10.90 19.86
CA ARG A 167 -3.69 -10.22 21.02
C ARG A 167 -4.54 -9.02 20.60
N ILE A 168 -4.10 -8.26 19.59
CA ILE A 168 -4.84 -7.11 19.06
C ILE A 168 -6.07 -7.57 18.28
N SER A 169 -6.00 -8.70 17.57
CA SER A 169 -7.13 -9.26 16.81
C SER A 169 -8.26 -9.82 17.67
N LYS A 170 -8.07 -9.99 18.97
CA LYS A 170 -9.08 -10.51 19.92
C LYS A 170 -9.86 -9.42 20.70
N VAL A 171 -9.56 -8.15 20.46
CA VAL A 171 -10.30 -6.98 20.96
C VAL A 171 -11.26 -6.50 19.89
#